data_ce10d17993b29e3d8fbd05a81f01860a
#
_entry.id   ce10d17993b29e3d8fbd05a81f01860a
#
_cell.length_a   1.000
_cell.length_b   1.000
_cell.length_c   1.000
_cell.angle_alpha   90.00
_cell.angle_beta   90.00
_cell.angle_gamma   90.00
#
_symmetry.space_group_name_H-M   'P 1'
#
loop_
_entity.id
_entity.type
_entity.pdbx_description
1 polymer ?
#
loop_
_entity_poly.entity_id
_entity_poly.type
_entity_poly.pdbx_seq_one_letter_code
_entity_poly.pdbx_strand_id
1 'polypeptide(L)'
;MRILVVRHMHRDDVRKAAKRLHRHAEELDIELIDVADIMDGDANFDALVLEEKPDLILTLGGDGTLLKAAEIAYREDVPLLGINFGHMGFLTETTADSIGFVLRQIAAGDYGIDPRMTLEVRIVSPYGTVRDDWALNDAVVLHSDNAHPAEFAFVVDGQVVSTYAADGIILATPTGSTAYAFSSGGPVVWPETQAIVMAPLAAHGLFTRPLVVAPTSHLEVGVLESNRVAPTVWLDGRREVVAPPGSRIEVTAGSQPIKLVRLDDTPFAARLVSKFNLPVVGWRAEGVATMGSEEAAEEHINAD
;
A
#
# COMPACT_ATOMS: atom_id res chain seq x y z
N MET A 1 -22.34 -4.31 -15.06
CA MET A 1 -21.09 -4.00 -14.33
C MET A 1 -20.69 -5.20 -13.53
N ARG A 2 -19.41 -5.59 -13.63
CA ARG A 2 -18.86 -6.75 -12.90
C ARG A 2 -17.91 -6.29 -11.80
N ILE A 3 -18.14 -6.73 -10.59
CA ILE A 3 -17.29 -6.39 -9.42
C ILE A 3 -16.69 -7.67 -8.85
N LEU A 4 -15.36 -7.76 -8.87
CA LEU A 4 -14.64 -8.81 -8.17
C LEU A 4 -14.56 -8.46 -6.69
N VAL A 5 -15.04 -9.37 -5.82
CA VAL A 5 -15.06 -9.18 -4.36
C VAL A 5 -13.99 -10.03 -3.70
N VAL A 6 -13.01 -9.36 -3.10
CA VAL A 6 -11.96 -9.99 -2.29
C VAL A 6 -12.25 -9.75 -0.81
N ARG A 7 -12.40 -10.81 -0.02
CA ARG A 7 -12.80 -10.68 1.38
C ARG A 7 -11.99 -11.54 2.34
N HIS A 8 -11.90 -11.09 3.58
CA HIS A 8 -11.27 -11.86 4.64
C HIS A 8 -12.20 -13.01 5.11
N MET A 9 -11.74 -14.27 5.02
CA MET A 9 -12.57 -15.48 5.23
C MET A 9 -13.04 -15.69 6.67
N HIS A 10 -12.19 -15.37 7.65
CA HIS A 10 -12.38 -15.80 9.04
C HIS A 10 -13.10 -14.78 9.94
N ARG A 11 -13.55 -13.66 9.38
CA ARG A 11 -14.26 -12.61 10.14
C ARG A 11 -15.76 -12.69 9.94
N ASP A 12 -16.52 -12.81 11.03
CA ASP A 12 -17.99 -12.92 11.02
C ASP A 12 -18.68 -11.64 10.54
N ASP A 13 -18.13 -10.48 10.87
CA ASP A 13 -18.61 -9.18 10.42
C ASP A 13 -18.46 -9.03 8.90
N VAL A 14 -17.35 -9.50 8.33
CA VAL A 14 -17.12 -9.54 6.87
C VAL A 14 -18.14 -10.46 6.18
N ARG A 15 -18.42 -11.64 6.75
CA ARG A 15 -19.43 -12.55 6.20
C ARG A 15 -20.84 -11.94 6.19
N LYS A 16 -21.20 -11.21 7.25
CA LYS A 16 -22.50 -10.52 7.30
C LYS A 16 -22.57 -9.39 6.27
N ALA A 17 -21.49 -8.67 6.10
CA ALA A 17 -21.38 -7.59 5.12
C ALA A 17 -21.43 -8.11 3.68
N ALA A 18 -20.76 -9.23 3.38
CA ALA A 18 -20.84 -9.87 2.08
C ALA A 18 -22.29 -10.25 1.70
N LYS A 19 -23.09 -10.79 2.65
CA LYS A 19 -24.51 -11.06 2.42
C LYS A 19 -25.33 -9.80 2.12
N ARG A 20 -25.00 -8.67 2.77
CA ARG A 20 -25.66 -7.38 2.46
C ARG A 20 -25.24 -6.87 1.08
N LEU A 21 -23.95 -7.04 0.74
CA LEU A 21 -23.41 -6.66 -0.55
C LEU A 21 -24.14 -7.38 -1.69
N HIS A 22 -24.29 -8.71 -1.60
CA HIS A 22 -25.03 -9.50 -2.62
C HIS A 22 -26.45 -9.02 -2.82
N ARG A 23 -27.21 -8.79 -1.72
CA ARG A 23 -28.58 -8.29 -1.81
C ARG A 23 -28.68 -6.95 -2.53
N HIS A 24 -27.81 -5.98 -2.18
CA HIS A 24 -27.83 -4.67 -2.85
C HIS A 24 -27.32 -4.74 -4.28
N ALA A 25 -26.42 -5.66 -4.60
CA ALA A 25 -25.94 -5.86 -5.95
C ALA A 25 -27.06 -6.40 -6.86
N GLU A 26 -27.89 -7.35 -6.38
CA GLU A 26 -29.07 -7.86 -7.07
C GLU A 26 -30.07 -6.73 -7.37
N GLU A 27 -30.31 -5.82 -6.40
CA GLU A 27 -31.20 -4.66 -6.57
C GLU A 27 -30.71 -3.67 -7.65
N LEU A 28 -29.41 -3.63 -7.91
CA LEU A 28 -28.74 -2.68 -8.81
C LEU A 28 -28.28 -3.32 -10.14
N ASP A 29 -28.61 -4.58 -10.39
CA ASP A 29 -28.14 -5.36 -11.56
C ASP A 29 -26.61 -5.37 -11.71
N ILE A 30 -25.92 -5.54 -10.56
CA ILE A 30 -24.46 -5.67 -10.49
C ILE A 30 -24.10 -7.14 -10.35
N GLU A 31 -23.28 -7.65 -11.25
CA GLU A 31 -22.72 -9.00 -11.18
C GLU A 31 -21.55 -9.03 -10.20
N LEU A 32 -21.63 -9.85 -9.14
CA LEU A 32 -20.55 -10.03 -8.18
C LEU A 32 -19.83 -11.36 -8.43
N ILE A 33 -18.50 -11.28 -8.53
CA ILE A 33 -17.60 -12.43 -8.57
C ILE A 33 -16.95 -12.51 -7.19
N ASP A 34 -17.49 -13.34 -6.29
CA ASP A 34 -16.98 -13.46 -4.92
C ASP A 34 -15.79 -14.43 -4.86
N VAL A 35 -14.63 -13.89 -4.57
CA VAL A 35 -13.43 -14.68 -4.34
C VAL A 35 -13.10 -14.65 -2.86
N ALA A 36 -13.33 -15.78 -2.24
CA ALA A 36 -12.99 -15.98 -0.85
C ALA A 36 -11.47 -16.17 -0.75
N ASP A 37 -10.83 -15.39 0.11
CA ASP A 37 -9.40 -15.36 0.41
C ASP A 37 -8.47 -15.87 -0.71
N ILE A 38 -7.79 -14.95 -1.34
CA ILE A 38 -6.74 -15.30 -2.30
C ILE A 38 -5.62 -15.97 -1.51
N MET A 39 -5.54 -17.28 -1.59
CA MET A 39 -4.38 -18.02 -1.12
C MET A 39 -3.21 -17.69 -2.04
N ASP A 40 -2.08 -17.27 -1.48
CA ASP A 40 -0.88 -16.99 -2.26
C ASP A 40 -0.51 -18.22 -3.11
N GLY A 41 -0.49 -18.05 -4.45
CA GLY A 41 -0.08 -19.10 -5.40
C GLY A 41 -1.18 -20.04 -5.90
N ASP A 42 -2.46 -19.73 -5.73
CA ASP A 42 -3.53 -20.53 -6.32
C ASP A 42 -3.68 -20.25 -7.83
N ALA A 43 -3.16 -21.14 -8.65
CA ALA A 43 -3.22 -21.06 -10.11
C ALA A 43 -4.67 -21.01 -10.66
N ASN A 44 -5.66 -21.56 -9.93
CA ASN A 44 -7.06 -21.50 -10.32
C ASN A 44 -7.63 -20.09 -10.17
N PHE A 45 -7.09 -19.30 -9.22
CA PHE A 45 -7.52 -17.94 -8.99
C PHE A 45 -7.12 -17.02 -10.17
N ASP A 46 -5.89 -17.13 -10.64
CA ASP A 46 -5.39 -16.35 -11.77
C ASP A 46 -6.20 -16.63 -13.04
N ALA A 47 -6.57 -17.89 -13.29
CA ALA A 47 -7.41 -18.28 -14.41
C ALA A 47 -8.83 -17.68 -14.31
N LEU A 48 -9.44 -17.73 -13.12
CA LEU A 48 -10.79 -17.20 -12.91
C LEU A 48 -10.85 -15.69 -13.17
N VAL A 49 -9.88 -14.92 -12.67
CA VAL A 49 -9.85 -13.47 -12.86
C VAL A 49 -9.67 -13.08 -14.32
N LEU A 50 -8.79 -13.77 -15.05
CA LEU A 50 -8.53 -13.52 -16.47
C LEU A 50 -9.74 -13.80 -17.37
N GLU A 51 -10.58 -14.79 -17.01
CA GLU A 51 -11.81 -15.10 -17.76
C GLU A 51 -12.92 -14.09 -17.52
N GLU A 52 -13.05 -13.59 -16.29
CA GLU A 52 -14.22 -12.79 -15.87
C GLU A 52 -14.11 -11.30 -16.15
N LYS A 53 -12.90 -10.75 -16.29
CA LYS A 53 -12.64 -9.33 -16.63
C LYS A 53 -13.48 -8.36 -15.79
N PRO A 54 -13.17 -8.15 -14.51
CA PRO A 54 -13.93 -7.24 -13.67
C PRO A 54 -13.78 -5.78 -14.11
N ASP A 55 -14.84 -4.98 -13.94
CA ASP A 55 -14.80 -3.53 -14.14
C ASP A 55 -14.21 -2.81 -12.93
N LEU A 56 -14.30 -3.44 -11.73
CA LEU A 56 -13.84 -2.90 -10.46
C LEU A 56 -13.55 -4.06 -9.48
N ILE A 57 -12.56 -3.87 -8.62
CA ILE A 57 -12.28 -4.78 -7.51
C ILE A 57 -12.70 -4.11 -6.20
N LEU A 58 -13.50 -4.82 -5.41
CA LEU A 58 -13.96 -4.38 -4.10
C LEU A 58 -13.40 -5.28 -3.01
N THR A 59 -12.78 -4.71 -1.99
CA THR A 59 -12.28 -5.48 -0.87
C THR A 59 -13.14 -5.29 0.39
N LEU A 60 -13.42 -6.38 1.08
CA LEU A 60 -14.03 -6.38 2.40
C LEU A 60 -12.99 -6.77 3.45
N GLY A 61 -12.34 -5.75 4.04
CA GLY A 61 -11.24 -5.96 4.98
C GLY A 61 -10.45 -4.68 5.27
N GLY A 62 -9.27 -4.81 5.87
CA GLY A 62 -8.33 -3.71 6.07
C GLY A 62 -7.32 -3.56 4.93
N ASP A 63 -6.31 -2.69 5.16
CA ASP A 63 -5.25 -2.40 4.18
C ASP A 63 -4.54 -3.68 3.69
N GLY A 64 -4.31 -4.69 4.56
CA GLY A 64 -3.72 -5.97 4.15
C GLY A 64 -4.56 -6.77 3.15
N THR A 65 -5.90 -6.73 3.24
CA THR A 65 -6.79 -7.36 2.25
C THR A 65 -6.76 -6.56 0.94
N LEU A 66 -6.65 -5.25 1.04
CA LEU A 66 -6.53 -4.38 -0.13
C LEU A 66 -5.20 -4.62 -0.87
N LEU A 67 -4.08 -4.79 -0.17
CA LEU A 67 -2.79 -5.12 -0.79
C LEU A 67 -2.84 -6.46 -1.56
N LYS A 68 -3.59 -7.45 -1.07
CA LYS A 68 -3.84 -8.69 -1.83
C LYS A 68 -4.56 -8.41 -3.15
N ALA A 69 -5.64 -7.65 -3.07
CA ALA A 69 -6.44 -7.31 -4.24
C ALA A 69 -5.71 -6.37 -5.22
N ALA A 70 -4.75 -5.59 -4.72
CA ALA A 70 -3.93 -4.70 -5.56
C ALA A 70 -3.11 -5.47 -6.60
N GLU A 71 -2.72 -6.72 -6.33
CA GLU A 71 -2.01 -7.55 -7.31
C GLU A 71 -2.87 -7.84 -8.55
N ILE A 72 -4.18 -8.03 -8.35
CA ILE A 72 -5.12 -8.21 -9.45
C ILE A 72 -5.39 -6.87 -10.14
N ALA A 73 -5.66 -5.83 -9.33
CA ALA A 73 -5.94 -4.49 -9.84
C ALA A 73 -4.81 -3.96 -10.72
N TYR A 74 -3.56 -4.23 -10.34
CA TYR A 74 -2.37 -3.89 -11.12
C TYR A 74 -2.33 -4.62 -12.45
N ARG A 75 -2.54 -5.94 -12.43
CA ARG A 75 -2.48 -6.79 -13.62
C ARG A 75 -3.60 -6.48 -14.61
N GLU A 76 -4.84 -6.30 -14.12
CA GLU A 76 -6.02 -6.04 -14.96
C GLU A 76 -6.21 -4.55 -15.27
N ASP A 77 -5.41 -3.66 -14.67
CA ASP A 77 -5.50 -2.19 -14.79
C ASP A 77 -6.90 -1.64 -14.42
N VAL A 78 -7.54 -2.19 -13.40
CA VAL A 78 -8.91 -1.83 -12.96
C VAL A 78 -8.91 -1.08 -11.64
N PRO A 79 -9.95 -0.25 -11.37
CA PRO A 79 -10.11 0.46 -10.10
C PRO A 79 -10.26 -0.49 -8.91
N LEU A 80 -9.72 -0.08 -7.75
CA LEU A 80 -9.70 -0.83 -6.51
C LEU A 80 -10.35 -0.03 -5.38
N LEU A 81 -11.39 -0.58 -4.76
CA LEU A 81 -12.08 -0.01 -3.61
C LEU A 81 -11.92 -0.87 -2.36
N GLY A 82 -11.56 -0.25 -1.25
CA GLY A 82 -11.50 -0.92 0.04
C GLY A 82 -12.62 -0.50 0.99
N ILE A 83 -13.40 -1.47 1.49
CA ILE A 83 -14.37 -1.26 2.58
C ILE A 83 -13.79 -1.85 3.86
N ASN A 84 -13.62 -1.00 4.87
CA ASN A 84 -13.02 -1.37 6.14
C ASN A 84 -14.04 -1.97 7.14
N PHE A 85 -13.51 -2.79 8.05
CA PHE A 85 -14.25 -3.40 9.17
C PHE A 85 -13.51 -3.12 10.49
N GLY A 86 -13.45 -1.88 10.89
CA GLY A 86 -12.74 -1.48 12.11
C GLY A 86 -12.23 -0.05 12.02
N HIS A 87 -10.96 0.15 12.39
CA HIS A 87 -10.36 1.47 12.32
C HIS A 87 -10.04 1.85 10.86
N MET A 88 -10.32 3.10 10.49
CA MET A 88 -10.03 3.64 9.16
C MET A 88 -8.58 3.34 8.75
N GLY A 89 -8.41 2.80 7.53
CA GLY A 89 -7.10 2.58 6.90
C GLY A 89 -6.64 3.81 6.12
N PHE A 90 -5.42 3.75 5.59
CA PHE A 90 -4.96 4.75 4.64
C PHE A 90 -5.45 4.49 3.21
N LEU A 91 -5.72 3.24 2.91
CA LEU A 91 -6.12 2.77 1.57
C LEU A 91 -7.61 2.49 1.46
N THR A 92 -8.27 2.18 2.58
CA THR A 92 -9.70 1.87 2.63
C THR A 92 -10.54 3.11 2.87
N GLU A 93 -11.76 3.14 2.30
CA GLU A 93 -12.63 4.31 2.30
C GLU A 93 -13.61 4.32 3.48
N THR A 94 -14.61 3.50 3.45
CA THR A 94 -15.78 3.59 4.34
C THR A 94 -15.91 2.37 5.22
N THR A 95 -16.89 2.41 6.13
CA THR A 95 -17.23 1.29 7.00
C THR A 95 -18.32 0.41 6.38
N ALA A 96 -18.38 -0.83 6.82
CA ALA A 96 -19.33 -1.84 6.33
C ALA A 96 -20.82 -1.44 6.44
N ASP A 97 -21.16 -0.45 7.25
CA ASP A 97 -22.54 -0.02 7.42
C ASP A 97 -23.08 0.73 6.21
N SER A 98 -22.21 1.30 5.40
CA SER A 98 -22.52 2.10 4.19
C SER A 98 -22.57 1.29 2.89
N ILE A 99 -22.50 -0.05 2.91
CA ILE A 99 -22.38 -0.89 1.71
C ILE A 99 -23.43 -0.58 0.63
N GLY A 100 -24.69 -0.41 1.02
CA GLY A 100 -25.74 -0.10 0.05
C GLY A 100 -25.59 1.29 -0.59
N PHE A 101 -25.08 2.26 0.15
CA PHE A 101 -24.74 3.58 -0.38
C PHE A 101 -23.56 3.50 -1.35
N VAL A 102 -22.50 2.81 -0.95
CA VAL A 102 -21.30 2.58 -1.77
C VAL A 102 -21.65 1.96 -3.12
N LEU A 103 -22.46 0.89 -3.14
CA LEU A 103 -22.85 0.26 -4.40
C LEU A 103 -23.67 1.18 -5.31
N ARG A 104 -24.53 2.05 -4.73
CA ARG A 104 -25.26 3.05 -5.51
C ARG A 104 -24.35 4.08 -6.14
N GLN A 105 -23.35 4.59 -5.41
CA GLN A 105 -22.34 5.51 -5.95
C GLN A 105 -21.56 4.84 -7.09
N ILE A 106 -21.09 3.60 -6.88
CA ILE A 106 -20.37 2.84 -7.91
C ILE A 106 -21.25 2.63 -9.15
N ALA A 107 -22.51 2.20 -8.99
CA ALA A 107 -23.43 2.00 -10.08
C ALA A 107 -23.74 3.29 -10.87
N ALA A 108 -23.75 4.43 -10.17
CA ALA A 108 -23.94 5.74 -10.78
C ALA A 108 -22.65 6.31 -11.42
N GLY A 109 -21.49 5.70 -11.19
CA GLY A 109 -20.19 6.25 -11.58
C GLY A 109 -19.79 7.49 -10.76
N ASP A 110 -20.41 7.70 -9.60
CA ASP A 110 -20.19 8.83 -8.70
C ASP A 110 -19.04 8.51 -7.72
N TYR A 111 -17.83 8.49 -8.22
CA TYR A 111 -16.60 8.28 -7.46
C TYR A 111 -15.39 8.88 -8.16
N GLY A 112 -14.40 9.28 -7.38
CA GLY A 112 -13.10 9.72 -7.88
C GLY A 112 -12.10 8.58 -8.03
N ILE A 113 -11.06 8.81 -8.81
CA ILE A 113 -9.88 7.93 -8.90
C ILE A 113 -8.67 8.67 -8.34
N ASP A 114 -8.04 8.05 -7.35
CA ASP A 114 -6.79 8.50 -6.74
C ASP A 114 -5.65 7.58 -7.22
N PRO A 115 -4.84 7.99 -8.21
CA PRO A 115 -3.76 7.18 -8.74
C PRO A 115 -2.60 7.13 -7.74
N ARG A 116 -2.32 5.94 -7.24
CA ARG A 116 -1.23 5.69 -6.30
C ARG A 116 0.01 5.20 -7.03
N MET A 117 1.10 5.96 -6.85
CA MET A 117 2.42 5.59 -7.37
C MET A 117 2.80 4.18 -6.91
N THR A 118 3.42 3.42 -7.80
CA THR A 118 4.04 2.12 -7.53
C THR A 118 5.56 2.22 -7.65
N LEU A 119 6.26 1.19 -7.21
CA LEU A 119 7.67 0.96 -7.54
C LEU A 119 7.77 -0.13 -8.60
N GLU A 120 8.64 0.03 -9.57
CA GLU A 120 9.20 -1.05 -10.36
C GLU A 120 10.46 -1.56 -9.67
N VAL A 121 10.55 -2.88 -9.50
CA VAL A 121 11.64 -3.52 -8.77
C VAL A 121 12.26 -4.60 -9.63
N ARG A 122 13.53 -4.42 -9.95
CA ARG A 122 14.31 -5.40 -10.72
C ARG A 122 15.37 -6.04 -9.85
N ILE A 123 15.31 -7.33 -9.68
CA ILE A 123 16.24 -8.10 -8.87
C ILE A 123 17.15 -8.89 -9.80
N VAL A 124 18.44 -8.56 -9.77
CA VAL A 124 19.49 -9.19 -10.59
C VAL A 124 20.38 -10.01 -9.69
N SER A 125 20.37 -11.32 -9.88
CA SER A 125 21.26 -12.21 -9.14
C SER A 125 22.68 -12.22 -9.74
N PRO A 126 23.74 -12.57 -8.97
CA PRO A 126 25.10 -12.71 -9.48
C PRO A 126 25.24 -13.80 -10.54
N TYR A 127 24.25 -14.71 -10.64
CA TYR A 127 24.21 -15.79 -11.62
C TYR A 127 23.51 -15.43 -12.94
N GLY A 128 23.09 -14.15 -13.09
CA GLY A 128 22.43 -13.64 -14.29
C GLY A 128 20.92 -13.86 -14.32
N THR A 129 20.31 -14.42 -13.28
CA THR A 129 18.86 -14.49 -13.18
C THR A 129 18.31 -13.08 -12.89
N VAL A 130 17.30 -12.68 -13.65
CA VAL A 130 16.59 -11.40 -13.49
C VAL A 130 15.15 -11.69 -13.17
N ARG A 131 14.61 -10.99 -12.16
CA ARG A 131 13.18 -10.95 -11.84
C ARG A 131 12.72 -9.53 -11.78
N ASP A 132 11.75 -9.20 -12.61
CA ASP A 132 11.02 -7.92 -12.58
C ASP A 132 9.74 -8.12 -11.77
N ASP A 133 9.44 -7.18 -10.89
CA ASP A 133 8.27 -7.17 -10.01
C ASP A 133 7.92 -5.71 -9.67
N TRP A 134 6.94 -5.46 -8.81
CA TRP A 134 6.48 -4.13 -8.43
C TRP A 134 6.07 -4.09 -6.96
N ALA A 135 5.82 -2.88 -6.40
CA ALA A 135 5.26 -2.73 -5.06
C ALA A 135 4.36 -1.48 -4.99
N LEU A 136 3.27 -1.56 -4.21
CA LEU A 136 2.40 -0.43 -3.88
C LEU A 136 2.93 0.34 -2.67
N ASN A 137 3.30 -0.38 -1.61
CA ASN A 137 3.86 0.22 -0.40
C ASN A 137 5.39 0.29 -0.48
N ASP A 138 6.04 -0.86 -0.47
CA ASP A 138 7.48 -0.92 -0.32
C ASP A 138 8.12 -2.20 -0.89
N ALA A 139 9.39 -2.07 -1.23
CA ALA A 139 10.34 -3.15 -1.44
C ALA A 139 11.34 -3.14 -0.28
N VAL A 140 11.41 -4.23 0.48
CA VAL A 140 12.23 -4.34 1.67
C VAL A 140 13.27 -5.43 1.50
N VAL A 141 14.54 -5.07 1.56
CA VAL A 141 15.65 -6.04 1.58
C VAL A 141 15.97 -6.33 3.03
N LEU A 142 15.68 -7.54 3.51
CA LEU A 142 15.89 -7.96 4.90
C LEU A 142 16.97 -9.04 5.00
N HIS A 143 17.83 -8.92 6.01
CA HIS A 143 18.74 -10.03 6.34
C HIS A 143 17.95 -11.19 6.97
N SER A 144 18.51 -12.39 6.84
CA SER A 144 17.91 -13.62 7.36
C SER A 144 18.71 -14.25 8.50
N ASP A 145 19.80 -13.61 8.93
CA ASP A 145 20.65 -14.07 10.04
C ASP A 145 20.38 -13.22 11.30
N ASN A 146 19.87 -13.84 12.35
CA ASN A 146 19.57 -13.16 13.60
C ASN A 146 20.84 -12.77 14.41
N ALA A 147 22.01 -13.25 14.03
CA ALA A 147 23.26 -13.04 14.78
C ALA A 147 24.12 -11.90 14.22
N HIS A 148 24.00 -11.61 12.93
CA HIS A 148 24.87 -10.64 12.26
C HIS A 148 24.05 -9.79 11.26
N PRO A 149 24.24 -8.45 11.26
CA PRO A 149 23.63 -7.59 10.25
C PRO A 149 24.19 -7.93 8.87
N ALA A 150 23.41 -7.70 7.83
CA ALA A 150 23.90 -7.82 6.47
C ALA A 150 24.55 -6.52 6.00
N GLU A 151 25.47 -6.63 5.06
CA GLU A 151 26.14 -5.48 4.46
C GLU A 151 25.49 -5.15 3.11
N PHE A 152 25.06 -3.89 2.97
CA PHE A 152 24.40 -3.36 1.79
C PHE A 152 25.11 -2.10 1.28
N ALA A 153 25.33 -2.02 -0.03
CA ALA A 153 25.68 -0.76 -0.69
C ALA A 153 24.40 -0.08 -1.18
N PHE A 154 24.23 1.18 -0.87
CA PHE A 154 23.13 1.99 -1.38
C PHE A 154 23.62 2.98 -2.42
N VAL A 155 22.98 2.95 -3.59
CA VAL A 155 23.37 3.74 -4.77
C VAL A 155 22.17 4.57 -5.23
N VAL A 156 22.40 5.82 -5.59
CA VAL A 156 21.41 6.74 -6.18
C VAL A 156 22.01 7.30 -7.46
N ASP A 157 21.31 7.14 -8.58
CA ASP A 157 21.72 7.66 -9.89
C ASP A 157 23.16 7.29 -10.29
N GLY A 158 23.56 6.05 -9.97
CA GLY A 158 24.89 5.51 -10.23
C GLY A 158 25.97 5.94 -9.23
N GLN A 159 25.64 6.78 -8.23
CA GLN A 159 26.57 7.20 -7.19
C GLN A 159 26.36 6.39 -5.91
N VAL A 160 27.38 5.72 -5.41
CA VAL A 160 27.35 5.08 -4.09
C VAL A 160 27.20 6.18 -3.02
N VAL A 161 26.08 6.15 -2.30
CA VAL A 161 25.77 7.11 -1.23
C VAL A 161 26.31 6.62 0.10
N SER A 162 26.13 5.34 0.39
CA SER A 162 26.58 4.73 1.65
C SER A 162 26.71 3.22 1.54
N THR A 163 27.48 2.65 2.46
CA THR A 163 27.48 1.20 2.74
C THR A 163 27.07 1.02 4.20
N TYR A 164 26.11 0.13 4.43
CA TYR A 164 25.56 -0.13 5.76
C TYR A 164 25.77 -1.58 6.15
N ALA A 165 26.13 -1.80 7.41
CA ALA A 165 25.77 -3.02 8.11
C ALA A 165 24.41 -2.77 8.76
N ALA A 166 23.36 -3.46 8.33
CA ALA A 166 21.98 -3.16 8.71
C ALA A 166 21.11 -4.43 8.77
N ASP A 167 19.99 -4.34 9.47
CA ASP A 167 18.97 -5.39 9.45
C ASP A 167 18.24 -5.42 8.08
N GLY A 168 18.24 -4.28 7.38
CA GLY A 168 17.68 -4.19 6.05
C GLY A 168 17.64 -2.78 5.50
N ILE A 169 17.08 -2.66 4.30
CA ILE A 169 16.82 -1.38 3.62
C ILE A 169 15.39 -1.42 3.07
N ILE A 170 14.63 -0.37 3.36
CA ILE A 170 13.27 -0.17 2.84
C ILE A 170 13.32 0.87 1.72
N LEU A 171 12.69 0.57 0.60
CA LEU A 171 12.41 1.48 -0.50
C LEU A 171 10.90 1.59 -0.63
N ALA A 172 10.32 2.76 -0.33
CA ALA A 172 8.88 2.93 -0.21
C ALA A 172 8.33 4.02 -1.13
N THR A 173 7.10 3.84 -1.58
CA THR A 173 6.29 4.86 -2.22
C THR A 173 5.77 5.88 -1.18
N PRO A 174 5.13 6.98 -1.60
CA PRO A 174 4.39 7.84 -0.68
C PRO A 174 3.30 7.08 0.08
N THR A 175 2.62 6.15 -0.56
CA THR A 175 1.64 5.25 0.08
C THR A 175 2.30 4.41 1.18
N GLY A 176 3.43 3.78 0.88
CA GLY A 176 4.21 2.97 1.83
C GLY A 176 4.92 3.77 2.92
N SER A 177 5.02 5.10 2.78
CA SER A 177 5.64 5.97 3.78
C SER A 177 4.93 5.92 5.15
N THR A 178 3.67 5.48 5.18
CA THR A 178 2.88 5.27 6.41
C THR A 178 2.85 3.81 6.87
N ALA A 179 3.56 2.91 6.17
CA ALA A 179 3.69 1.48 6.48
C ALA A 179 5.02 1.18 7.20
N TYR A 180 5.81 0.25 6.69
CA TYR A 180 7.03 -0.17 7.37
C TYR A 180 8.10 0.94 7.41
N ALA A 181 8.19 1.78 6.37
CA ALA A 181 9.09 2.92 6.36
C ALA A 181 8.84 3.89 7.53
N PHE A 182 7.56 4.09 7.93
CA PHE A 182 7.20 4.90 9.09
C PHE A 182 7.78 4.32 10.39
N SER A 183 7.62 3.01 10.62
CA SER A 183 8.14 2.32 11.81
C SER A 183 9.66 2.37 11.89
N SER A 184 10.33 2.60 10.77
CA SER A 184 11.79 2.72 10.64
C SER A 184 12.28 4.17 10.72
N GLY A 185 11.40 5.10 11.14
CA GLY A 185 11.73 6.53 11.30
C GLY A 185 11.71 7.32 9.99
N GLY A 186 11.16 6.76 8.92
CA GLY A 186 10.90 7.47 7.66
C GLY A 186 9.84 8.56 7.82
N PRO A 187 9.90 9.62 7.02
CA PRO A 187 8.90 10.69 7.03
C PRO A 187 7.58 10.19 6.41
N VAL A 188 6.46 10.75 6.86
CA VAL A 188 5.20 10.64 6.15
C VAL A 188 5.27 11.51 4.90
N VAL A 189 5.01 10.92 3.74
CA VAL A 189 4.94 11.60 2.46
C VAL A 189 3.50 11.62 1.98
N TRP A 190 3.01 12.80 1.56
CA TRP A 190 1.66 12.95 1.02
C TRP A 190 1.50 12.12 -0.25
N PRO A 191 0.36 11.46 -0.45
CA PRO A 191 0.15 10.59 -1.61
C PRO A 191 0.39 11.26 -2.97
N GLU A 192 0.06 12.54 -3.08
CA GLU A 192 0.24 13.34 -4.29
C GLU A 192 1.70 13.74 -4.54
N THR A 193 2.55 13.63 -3.51
CA THR A 193 3.98 13.94 -3.63
C THR A 193 4.69 12.78 -4.30
N GLN A 194 5.06 12.95 -5.55
CA GLN A 194 5.82 11.95 -6.31
C GLN A 194 7.26 11.87 -5.77
N ALA A 195 7.55 10.85 -4.97
CA ALA A 195 8.86 10.65 -4.36
C ALA A 195 9.09 9.18 -3.99
N ILE A 196 10.35 8.78 -3.81
CA ILE A 196 10.71 7.47 -3.24
C ILE A 196 11.41 7.71 -1.91
N VAL A 197 10.98 7.00 -0.87
CA VAL A 197 11.60 7.04 0.46
C VAL A 197 12.54 5.84 0.61
N MET A 198 13.79 6.08 0.95
CA MET A 198 14.71 5.05 1.41
C MET A 198 14.89 5.16 2.92
N ALA A 199 14.69 4.07 3.64
CA ALA A 199 14.89 4.01 5.08
C ALA A 199 15.74 2.78 5.47
N PRO A 200 16.93 2.97 6.04
CA PRO A 200 17.73 1.87 6.56
C PRO A 200 17.15 1.36 7.89
N LEU A 201 17.17 0.04 8.08
CA LEU A 201 16.72 -0.64 9.29
C LEU A 201 17.91 -0.92 10.21
N ALA A 202 17.87 -0.40 11.43
CA ALA A 202 18.91 -0.62 12.45
C ALA A 202 20.35 -0.51 11.91
N ALA A 203 20.57 0.44 10.99
CA ALA A 203 21.84 0.56 10.29
C ALA A 203 22.95 1.09 11.21
N HIS A 204 24.13 0.48 11.08
CA HIS A 204 25.36 0.94 11.69
C HIS A 204 26.17 1.74 10.66
N GLY A 205 26.31 3.05 10.88
CA GLY A 205 27.02 3.95 9.97
C GLY A 205 26.99 5.40 10.45
N LEU A 206 27.77 6.26 9.81
CA LEU A 206 27.82 7.68 10.14
C LEU A 206 26.56 8.43 9.67
N PHE A 207 25.94 7.96 8.59
CA PHE A 207 24.74 8.55 8.02
C PHE A 207 23.67 7.47 7.83
N THR A 208 22.71 7.43 8.76
CA THR A 208 21.61 6.42 8.80
C THR A 208 20.23 7.05 8.72
N ARG A 209 20.16 8.29 8.24
CA ARG A 209 18.88 8.99 8.10
C ARG A 209 18.14 8.52 6.86
N PRO A 210 16.80 8.37 6.95
CA PRO A 210 15.99 8.15 5.76
C PRO A 210 16.18 9.27 4.73
N LEU A 211 16.18 8.91 3.45
CA LEU A 211 16.27 9.82 2.33
C LEU A 211 14.93 9.87 1.57
N VAL A 212 14.63 11.03 1.03
CA VAL A 212 13.53 11.21 0.09
C VAL A 212 14.16 11.68 -1.22
N VAL A 213 13.92 10.94 -2.28
CA VAL A 213 14.48 11.23 -3.61
C VAL A 213 13.39 11.47 -4.65
N ALA A 214 13.75 12.07 -5.76
CA ALA A 214 12.84 12.32 -6.86
C ALA A 214 12.31 10.99 -7.47
N PRO A 215 11.10 10.98 -8.05
CA PRO A 215 10.55 9.79 -8.70
C PRO A 215 11.35 9.38 -9.95
N THR A 216 12.16 10.31 -10.49
CA THR A 216 13.04 10.07 -11.64
C THR A 216 14.38 9.46 -11.24
N SER A 217 14.69 9.36 -9.95
CA SER A 217 15.94 8.75 -9.48
C SER A 217 15.92 7.24 -9.65
N HIS A 218 17.06 6.70 -10.01
CA HIS A 218 17.32 5.27 -10.04
C HIS A 218 18.03 4.87 -8.75
N LEU A 219 17.38 4.02 -7.96
CA LEU A 219 17.91 3.51 -6.71
C LEU A 219 18.43 2.08 -6.90
N GLU A 220 19.53 1.75 -6.24
CA GLU A 220 20.07 0.40 -6.22
C GLU A 220 20.49 0.01 -4.79
N VAL A 221 20.11 -1.18 -4.39
CA VAL A 221 20.63 -1.85 -3.19
C VAL A 221 21.49 -3.03 -3.63
N GLY A 222 22.81 -2.89 -3.45
CA GLY A 222 23.76 -3.97 -3.68
C GLY A 222 23.91 -4.84 -2.43
N VAL A 223 23.69 -6.14 -2.55
CA VAL A 223 23.99 -7.12 -1.51
C VAL A 223 25.46 -7.50 -1.59
N LEU A 224 26.27 -7.09 -0.60
CA LEU A 224 27.70 -7.31 -0.66
C LEU A 224 28.07 -8.80 -0.62
N GLU A 225 29.15 -9.17 -1.31
CA GLU A 225 29.63 -10.55 -1.37
C GLU A 225 30.12 -11.09 -0.01
N SER A 226 30.43 -10.19 0.93
CA SER A 226 30.81 -10.53 2.31
C SER A 226 29.68 -11.15 3.13
N ASN A 227 28.43 -11.01 2.69
CA ASN A 227 27.29 -11.58 3.40
C ASN A 227 27.34 -13.12 3.41
N ARG A 228 27.20 -13.70 4.59
CA ARG A 228 27.21 -15.17 4.79
C ARG A 228 25.89 -15.82 4.46
N VAL A 229 24.79 -15.09 4.66
CA VAL A 229 23.41 -15.54 4.45
C VAL A 229 22.77 -14.62 3.42
N ALA A 230 22.04 -15.21 2.49
CA ALA A 230 21.32 -14.44 1.48
C ALA A 230 20.17 -13.66 2.12
N PRO A 231 20.11 -12.34 1.95
CA PRO A 231 18.93 -11.56 2.29
C PRO A 231 17.72 -11.94 1.43
N THR A 232 16.54 -11.55 1.90
CA THR A 232 15.28 -11.72 1.18
C THR A 232 14.70 -10.36 0.83
N VAL A 233 14.27 -10.18 -0.40
CA VAL A 233 13.50 -9.03 -0.85
C VAL A 233 12.01 -9.34 -0.65
N TRP A 234 11.32 -8.50 0.12
CA TRP A 234 9.89 -8.56 0.34
C TRP A 234 9.21 -7.41 -0.39
N LEU A 235 8.19 -7.72 -1.16
CA LEU A 235 7.37 -6.74 -1.89
C LEU A 235 5.99 -6.67 -1.25
N ASP A 236 5.64 -5.50 -0.73
CA ASP A 236 4.39 -5.25 0.03
C ASP A 236 4.19 -6.22 1.23
N GLY A 237 5.29 -6.79 1.76
CA GLY A 237 5.26 -7.79 2.82
C GLY A 237 4.60 -9.12 2.42
N ARG A 238 4.47 -9.41 1.11
CA ARG A 238 3.70 -10.54 0.58
C ARG A 238 4.47 -11.44 -0.37
N ARG A 239 5.13 -10.85 -1.34
CA ARG A 239 5.92 -11.58 -2.35
C ARG A 239 7.37 -11.55 -1.95
N GLU A 240 8.04 -12.70 -1.98
CA GLU A 240 9.43 -12.81 -1.55
C GLU A 240 10.34 -13.31 -2.67
N VAL A 241 11.56 -12.82 -2.66
CA VAL A 241 12.63 -13.24 -3.54
C VAL A 241 13.94 -13.30 -2.77
N VAL A 242 14.60 -14.44 -2.78
CA VAL A 242 15.93 -14.57 -2.19
C VAL A 242 16.94 -13.81 -3.06
N ALA A 243 17.77 -12.96 -2.44
CA ALA A 243 18.82 -12.18 -3.07
C ALA A 243 20.19 -12.65 -2.61
N PRO A 244 20.84 -13.61 -3.29
CA PRO A 244 22.16 -14.09 -2.91
C PRO A 244 23.22 -12.95 -2.84
N PRO A 245 24.29 -13.11 -2.03
CA PRO A 245 25.41 -12.17 -2.04
C PRO A 245 25.89 -11.87 -3.46
N GLY A 246 26.15 -10.59 -3.77
CA GLY A 246 26.43 -10.09 -5.11
C GLY A 246 25.19 -9.72 -5.94
N SER A 247 23.97 -9.91 -5.41
CA SER A 247 22.73 -9.45 -6.06
C SER A 247 22.62 -7.92 -6.03
N ARG A 248 21.85 -7.39 -7.00
CA ARG A 248 21.46 -5.97 -7.08
C ARG A 248 19.95 -5.88 -7.16
N ILE A 249 19.40 -4.99 -6.38
CA ILE A 249 17.97 -4.66 -6.36
C ILE A 249 17.84 -3.24 -6.87
N GLU A 250 17.37 -3.08 -8.09
CA GLU A 250 17.17 -1.81 -8.77
C GLU A 250 15.72 -1.38 -8.60
N VAL A 251 15.49 -0.12 -8.21
CA VAL A 251 14.14 0.40 -7.92
C VAL A 251 13.97 1.77 -8.56
N THR A 252 12.87 1.92 -9.26
CA THR A 252 12.42 3.18 -9.87
C THR A 252 10.93 3.40 -9.59
N ALA A 253 10.44 4.61 -9.87
CA ALA A 253 8.99 4.82 -9.90
C ALA A 253 8.35 3.95 -10.99
N GLY A 254 7.26 3.30 -10.63
CA GLY A 254 6.51 2.45 -11.56
C GLY A 254 5.75 3.27 -12.61
N SER A 255 5.67 2.72 -13.80
CA SER A 255 4.97 3.32 -14.94
C SER A 255 3.44 3.20 -14.83
N GLN A 256 2.96 2.22 -14.07
CA GLN A 256 1.53 1.94 -13.88
C GLN A 256 1.12 2.21 -12.43
N PRO A 257 0.20 3.18 -12.17
CA PRO A 257 -0.33 3.42 -10.83
C PRO A 257 -1.43 2.42 -10.47
N ILE A 258 -1.66 2.22 -9.18
CA ILE A 258 -2.91 1.63 -8.68
C ILE A 258 -3.99 2.70 -8.62
N LYS A 259 -5.14 2.42 -9.21
CA LYS A 259 -6.31 3.30 -9.28
C LYS A 259 -7.21 3.08 -8.05
N LEU A 260 -6.96 3.80 -6.95
CA LEU A 260 -7.84 3.71 -5.77
C LEU A 260 -9.12 4.50 -6.02
N VAL A 261 -10.26 3.88 -5.73
CA VAL A 261 -11.56 4.56 -5.74
C VAL A 261 -11.70 5.42 -4.49
N ARG A 262 -12.16 6.65 -4.66
CA ARG A 262 -12.52 7.60 -3.61
C ARG A 262 -14.01 7.92 -3.68
N LEU A 263 -14.69 7.74 -2.57
CA LEU A 263 -16.13 7.95 -2.44
C LEU A 263 -16.49 9.33 -1.88
N ASP A 264 -15.51 9.98 -1.27
CA ASP A 264 -15.61 11.33 -0.71
C ASP A 264 -14.28 12.07 -0.81
N ASP A 265 -14.30 13.36 -0.50
CA ASP A 265 -13.13 14.25 -0.53
C ASP A 265 -12.38 14.30 0.81
N THR A 266 -12.49 13.27 1.66
CA THR A 266 -11.80 13.23 2.95
C THR A 266 -10.31 13.45 2.78
N PRO A 267 -9.73 14.56 3.32
CA PRO A 267 -8.32 14.88 3.15
C PRO A 267 -7.40 13.83 3.78
N PHE A 268 -6.23 13.63 3.19
CA PHE A 268 -5.22 12.71 3.74
C PHE A 268 -4.84 13.08 5.20
N ALA A 269 -4.80 14.37 5.54
CA ALA A 269 -4.56 14.82 6.91
C ALA A 269 -5.58 14.27 7.92
N ALA A 270 -6.86 14.19 7.55
CA ALA A 270 -7.90 13.62 8.41
C ALA A 270 -7.68 12.12 8.62
N ARG A 271 -7.30 11.39 7.55
CA ARG A 271 -6.92 9.96 7.63
C ARG A 271 -5.71 9.76 8.55
N LEU A 272 -4.70 10.62 8.45
CA LEU A 272 -3.50 10.59 9.28
C LEU A 272 -3.85 10.78 10.76
N VAL A 273 -4.65 11.81 11.07
CA VAL A 273 -5.13 12.09 12.45
C VAL A 273 -5.89 10.89 13.01
N SER A 274 -6.84 10.35 12.25
CA SER A 274 -7.65 9.22 12.67
C SER A 274 -6.82 7.94 12.88
N LYS A 275 -5.92 7.63 11.94
CA LYS A 275 -5.12 6.39 11.98
C LYS A 275 -4.10 6.38 13.12
N PHE A 276 -3.42 7.50 13.37
CA PHE A 276 -2.41 7.62 14.41
C PHE A 276 -2.96 8.17 15.72
N ASN A 277 -4.26 8.45 15.79
CA ASN A 277 -4.90 9.08 16.96
C ASN A 277 -4.11 10.31 17.42
N LEU A 278 -3.79 11.20 16.45
CA LEU A 278 -2.97 12.37 16.75
C LEU A 278 -3.73 13.35 17.65
N PRO A 279 -3.06 13.94 18.66
CA PRO A 279 -3.68 14.94 19.49
C PRO A 279 -3.87 16.25 18.72
N VAL A 280 -5.10 16.54 18.28
CA VAL A 280 -5.44 17.80 17.57
C VAL A 280 -5.51 18.98 18.52
N VAL A 281 -5.59 18.74 19.83
CA VAL A 281 -5.54 19.76 20.88
C VAL A 281 -4.21 19.64 21.61
N GLY A 282 -3.41 20.71 21.57
CA GLY A 282 -2.12 20.75 22.29
C GLY A 282 -2.34 20.73 23.81
N TRP A 283 -1.41 20.15 24.56
CA TRP A 283 -1.47 20.04 26.03
C TRP A 283 -1.52 21.40 26.77
N ARG A 284 -1.27 22.52 26.07
CA ARG A 284 -1.38 23.91 26.60
C ARG A 284 -2.60 24.66 26.10
N ALA A 285 -3.41 24.06 25.26
CA ALA A 285 -4.52 24.76 24.61
C ALA A 285 -5.86 24.39 25.22
N GLU A 286 -6.17 24.98 26.36
CA GLU A 286 -7.55 25.38 26.64
C GLU A 286 -7.81 26.55 25.69
N GLY A 287 -8.40 26.33 24.50
CA GLY A 287 -8.94 27.42 23.67
C GLY A 287 -8.48 27.62 22.24
N VAL A 288 -7.69 26.72 21.62
CA VAL A 288 -7.30 26.89 20.18
C VAL A 288 -7.95 25.82 19.26
N ALA A 289 -8.89 25.05 19.75
CA ALA A 289 -9.51 23.94 19.04
C ALA A 289 -10.58 24.33 17.99
N THR A 290 -10.78 25.59 17.64
CA THR A 290 -11.99 26.02 16.91
C THR A 290 -11.78 26.84 15.64
N MET A 291 -10.61 26.82 15.00
CA MET A 291 -10.48 27.56 13.73
C MET A 291 -10.85 26.75 12.46
N GLY A 292 -11.29 25.53 12.58
CA GLY A 292 -11.67 24.71 11.39
C GLY A 292 -12.94 23.86 11.55
N SER A 293 -13.53 23.80 12.75
CA SER A 293 -14.70 22.92 13.00
C SER A 293 -16.02 23.64 13.22
N GLU A 294 -16.01 24.94 13.51
CA GLU A 294 -17.24 25.71 13.68
C GLU A 294 -17.82 26.19 12.34
N GLU A 295 -17.00 26.53 11.36
CA GLU A 295 -17.52 26.88 10.02
C GLU A 295 -18.15 25.69 9.28
N ALA A 296 -17.67 24.48 9.48
CA ALA A 296 -18.25 23.27 8.86
C ALA A 296 -19.52 22.77 9.58
N ALA A 297 -19.73 23.14 10.85
CA ALA A 297 -20.93 22.77 11.61
C ALA A 297 -22.08 23.77 11.42
N GLU A 298 -21.81 25.04 11.15
CA GLU A 298 -22.84 26.05 10.92
C GLU A 298 -23.44 26.01 9.50
N GLU A 299 -22.72 25.52 8.49
CA GLU A 299 -23.28 25.31 7.14
C GLU A 299 -24.28 24.15 7.07
N HIS A 300 -24.24 23.19 8.01
CA HIS A 300 -25.19 22.06 8.05
C HIS A 300 -26.46 22.33 8.86
N ILE A 301 -26.52 23.40 9.65
CA ILE A 301 -27.70 23.76 10.46
C ILE A 301 -28.63 24.76 9.75
N ASN A 302 -28.16 25.44 8.70
CA ASN A 302 -28.94 26.45 7.97
C ASN A 302 -29.49 25.97 6.60
N ALA A 303 -29.47 24.66 6.33
CA ALA A 303 -30.04 24.07 5.11
C ALA A 303 -31.27 23.16 5.45
N ASP A 304 -32.27 23.73 6.14
CA ASP A 304 -33.64 23.21 6.23
C ASP A 304 -34.61 24.24 5.68
#